data_8c300e96aa8bb787dd53fd098c5503c5
#
_entry.id   8c300e96aa8bb787dd53fd098c5503c5
#
_cell.length_a   1.000
_cell.length_b   1.000
_cell.length_c   1.000
_cell.angle_alpha   90.00
_cell.angle_beta   90.00
_cell.angle_gamma   90.00
#
_symmetry.space_group_name_H-M   'P 1'
#
loop_
_entity.id
_entity.type
_entity.pdbx_description
1 polymer ?
#
loop_
_entity_poly.entity_id
_entity_poly.type
_entity_poly.pdbx_seq_one_letter_code
_entity_poly.pdbx_strand_id
1 'polypeptide(L)'
;AYYYAADIQMKQGGYTFNFCKQDEVVGAVTLHIGGLHNIENTVAALAVCDRLNLDFNKVVAAVLDFKGVKRRFEYILKNNSLVYIDDYAHHPEELSMLLQSAKALFPHKKVSVVFQPHLFSRTRDFADGFAKSLDIADEVILLDIYPARELPMEGVTSQILLDKMTLNNKHLFSKESVLQWVEHAQIEVLITAGAGDIDQLVNPIKLLLENK
;
A
#
# COMPACT_ATOMS: atom_id res chain seq x y z
N ALA A 1 26.75 2.75 0.21
CA ALA A 1 26.18 3.32 -1.04
C ALA A 1 26.72 4.74 -1.25
N TYR A 2 26.75 5.24 -2.49
CA TYR A 2 27.20 6.61 -2.76
C TYR A 2 26.16 7.65 -2.31
N TYR A 3 24.88 7.37 -2.59
CA TYR A 3 23.73 8.10 -2.06
C TYR A 3 22.87 7.16 -1.22
N TYR A 4 22.36 7.62 -0.08
CA TYR A 4 21.52 6.82 0.81
C TYR A 4 20.70 7.70 1.76
N ALA A 5 19.69 7.11 2.37
CA ALA A 5 18.93 7.69 3.48
C ALA A 5 19.49 7.18 4.80
N ALA A 6 19.68 8.09 5.78
CA ALA A 6 20.04 7.78 7.15
C ALA A 6 19.02 8.37 8.13
N ASP A 7 19.01 7.88 9.36
CA ASP A 7 18.16 8.38 10.45
C ASP A 7 16.67 8.45 10.08
N ILE A 8 16.19 7.40 9.41
CA ILE A 8 14.81 7.31 8.95
C ILE A 8 13.87 7.27 10.17
N GLN A 9 12.96 8.23 10.24
CA GLN A 9 11.92 8.32 11.25
C GLN A 9 10.55 8.32 10.60
N MET A 10 9.61 7.56 11.17
CA MET A 10 8.21 7.57 10.78
C MET A 10 7.48 8.69 11.51
N LYS A 11 6.79 9.54 10.78
CA LYS A 11 6.06 10.65 11.36
C LYS A 11 4.78 10.94 10.58
N GLN A 12 3.64 10.89 11.27
CA GLN A 12 2.34 11.28 10.70
C GLN A 12 1.99 10.58 9.38
N GLY A 13 2.33 9.27 9.26
CA GLY A 13 2.07 8.48 8.05
C GLY A 13 2.96 8.85 6.87
N GLY A 14 4.16 9.33 7.12
CA GLY A 14 5.22 9.59 6.17
C GLY A 14 6.57 9.37 6.83
N TYR A 15 7.62 9.95 6.26
CA TYR A 15 8.98 9.77 6.73
C TYR A 15 9.75 11.09 6.78
N THR A 16 10.66 11.18 7.74
CA THR A 16 11.76 12.14 7.72
C THR A 16 13.07 11.36 7.72
N PHE A 17 14.05 11.80 6.95
CA PHE A 17 15.36 11.15 6.86
C PHE A 17 16.44 12.14 6.45
N ASN A 18 17.69 11.81 6.71
CA ASN A 18 18.83 12.54 6.20
C ASN A 18 19.24 11.98 4.84
N PHE A 19 19.28 12.83 3.82
CA PHE A 19 19.88 12.48 2.53
C PHE A 19 21.40 12.62 2.64
N CYS A 20 22.10 11.52 2.39
CA CYS A 20 23.54 11.43 2.51
C CYS A 20 24.20 11.18 1.16
N LYS A 21 25.38 11.78 0.96
CA LYS A 21 26.26 11.57 -0.18
C LYS A 21 27.63 11.17 0.35
N GLN A 22 28.08 9.95 0.05
CA GLN A 22 29.25 9.35 0.67
C GLN A 22 29.10 9.36 2.21
N ASP A 23 30.00 10.02 2.92
CA ASP A 23 29.99 10.08 4.38
C ASP A 23 29.47 11.44 4.93
N GLU A 24 28.88 12.27 4.06
CA GLU A 24 28.35 13.58 4.41
C GLU A 24 26.84 13.62 4.38
N VAL A 25 26.24 14.27 5.39
CA VAL A 25 24.83 14.61 5.40
C VAL A 25 24.61 15.85 4.57
N VAL A 26 23.90 15.72 3.44
CA VAL A 26 23.56 16.85 2.56
C VAL A 26 22.41 17.67 3.18
N GLY A 27 21.44 17.01 3.77
CA GLY A 27 20.36 17.67 4.48
C GLY A 27 19.17 16.75 4.81
N ALA A 28 18.24 17.30 5.60
CA ALA A 28 17.03 16.60 6.01
C ALA A 28 15.94 16.67 4.92
N VAL A 29 15.21 15.59 4.75
CA VAL A 29 14.13 15.43 3.78
C VAL A 29 12.87 14.96 4.48
N THR A 30 11.72 15.54 4.15
CA THR A 30 10.40 15.08 4.61
C THR A 30 9.61 14.56 3.42
N LEU A 31 9.05 13.36 3.56
CA LEU A 31 8.26 12.67 2.56
C LEU A 31 6.88 12.37 3.14
N HIS A 32 5.81 12.91 2.56
CA HIS A 32 4.44 12.76 3.08
C HIS A 32 3.69 11.53 2.54
N ILE A 33 4.35 10.68 1.79
CA ILE A 33 3.81 9.42 1.29
C ILE A 33 4.36 8.23 2.08
N GLY A 34 3.54 7.18 2.24
CA GLY A 34 3.93 5.95 2.91
C GLY A 34 4.72 5.00 1.99
N GLY A 35 5.15 3.86 2.55
CA GLY A 35 5.92 2.85 1.82
C GLY A 35 7.43 3.11 1.85
N LEU A 36 8.20 2.19 2.45
CA LEU A 36 9.65 2.32 2.58
C LEU A 36 10.36 2.44 1.22
N HIS A 37 9.86 1.75 0.19
CA HIS A 37 10.36 1.86 -1.17
C HIS A 37 10.31 3.30 -1.73
N ASN A 38 9.40 4.14 -1.23
CA ASN A 38 9.31 5.53 -1.65
C ASN A 38 10.47 6.38 -1.10
N ILE A 39 11.12 5.96 0.00
CA ILE A 39 12.36 6.58 0.46
C ILE A 39 13.47 6.30 -0.55
N GLU A 40 13.62 5.05 -1.00
CA GLU A 40 14.63 4.67 -2.01
C GLU A 40 14.40 5.41 -3.34
N ASN A 41 13.15 5.49 -3.79
CA ASN A 41 12.78 6.25 -4.98
C ASN A 41 13.12 7.75 -4.83
N THR A 42 12.87 8.30 -3.64
CA THR A 42 13.21 9.70 -3.34
C THR A 42 14.72 9.92 -3.32
N VAL A 43 15.49 9.01 -2.71
CA VAL A 43 16.96 9.06 -2.74
C VAL A 43 17.49 9.03 -4.17
N ALA A 44 16.93 8.17 -5.03
CA ALA A 44 17.30 8.12 -6.43
C ALA A 44 17.01 9.44 -7.17
N ALA A 45 15.84 10.03 -6.93
CA ALA A 45 15.47 11.32 -7.52
C ALA A 45 16.39 12.45 -7.02
N LEU A 46 16.67 12.49 -5.72
CA LEU A 46 17.62 13.46 -5.11
C LEU A 46 19.05 13.31 -5.67
N ALA A 47 19.50 12.07 -5.88
CA ALA A 47 20.80 11.80 -6.48
C ALA A 47 20.90 12.33 -7.92
N VAL A 48 19.84 12.21 -8.72
CA VAL A 48 19.78 12.80 -10.06
C VAL A 48 19.83 14.33 -9.97
N CYS A 49 19.07 14.94 -9.07
CA CYS A 49 19.05 16.39 -8.85
C CYS A 49 20.44 16.92 -8.44
N ASP A 50 21.12 16.23 -7.53
CA ASP A 50 22.51 16.56 -7.12
C ASP A 50 23.47 16.51 -8.31
N ARG A 51 23.38 15.48 -9.14
CA ARG A 51 24.20 15.35 -10.36
C ARG A 51 23.96 16.45 -11.39
N LEU A 52 22.75 17.00 -11.41
CA LEU A 52 22.38 18.13 -12.26
C LEU A 52 22.68 19.49 -11.62
N ASN A 53 23.30 19.50 -10.44
CA ASN A 53 23.63 20.70 -9.65
C ASN A 53 22.40 21.59 -9.36
N LEU A 54 21.24 20.98 -9.10
CA LEU A 54 20.04 21.71 -8.70
C LEU A 54 20.16 22.17 -7.23
N ASP A 55 19.54 23.30 -6.92
CA ASP A 55 19.49 23.83 -5.56
C ASP A 55 18.74 22.85 -4.62
N PHE A 56 19.45 22.33 -3.62
CA PHE A 56 18.93 21.32 -2.71
C PHE A 56 17.66 21.77 -1.96
N ASN A 57 17.60 23.03 -1.52
CA ASN A 57 16.44 23.55 -0.81
C ASN A 57 15.18 23.56 -1.69
N LYS A 58 15.33 23.90 -2.98
CA LYS A 58 14.23 23.85 -3.94
C LYS A 58 13.78 22.41 -4.21
N VAL A 59 14.73 21.49 -4.31
CA VAL A 59 14.43 20.06 -4.53
C VAL A 59 13.70 19.48 -3.31
N VAL A 60 14.15 19.76 -2.10
CA VAL A 60 13.48 19.29 -0.86
C VAL A 60 12.07 19.90 -0.74
N ALA A 61 11.89 21.16 -1.08
CA ALA A 61 10.56 21.77 -1.11
C ALA A 61 9.63 21.08 -2.12
N ALA A 62 10.14 20.71 -3.30
CA ALA A 62 9.37 19.95 -4.29
C ALA A 62 9.03 18.53 -3.80
N VAL A 63 9.95 17.87 -3.09
CA VAL A 63 9.68 16.55 -2.46
C VAL A 63 8.59 16.68 -1.39
N LEU A 64 8.62 17.72 -0.58
CA LEU A 64 7.61 18.00 0.45
C LEU A 64 6.21 18.18 -0.16
N ASP A 65 6.12 18.85 -1.31
CA ASP A 65 4.86 19.09 -2.03
C ASP A 65 4.38 17.89 -2.86
N PHE A 66 5.24 16.90 -3.06
CA PHE A 66 4.91 15.73 -3.86
C PHE A 66 3.78 14.90 -3.23
N LYS A 67 2.69 14.72 -3.96
CA LYS A 67 1.48 14.02 -3.48
C LYS A 67 1.49 12.51 -3.75
N GLY A 68 2.59 11.98 -4.30
CA GLY A 68 2.70 10.57 -4.67
C GLY A 68 2.20 10.29 -6.08
N VAL A 69 2.13 9.01 -6.39
CA VAL A 69 1.59 8.47 -7.63
C VAL A 69 0.29 7.75 -7.30
N LYS A 70 -0.71 7.90 -8.15
CA LYS A 70 -1.99 7.18 -8.00
C LYS A 70 -1.73 5.69 -7.86
N ARG A 71 -2.46 5.07 -6.92
CA ARG A 71 -2.36 3.63 -6.64
C ARG A 71 -0.95 3.16 -6.27
N ARG A 72 -0.17 4.01 -5.59
CA ARG A 72 1.15 3.69 -5.03
C ARG A 72 1.23 4.22 -3.61
N PHE A 73 0.70 3.45 -2.65
CA PHE A 73 0.48 3.88 -1.26
C PHE A 73 -0.27 5.24 -1.23
N GLU A 74 -1.29 5.36 -2.09
CA GLU A 74 -2.04 6.61 -2.25
C GLU A 74 -2.98 6.80 -1.06
N TYR A 75 -2.81 7.90 -0.33
CA TYR A 75 -3.76 8.27 0.71
C TYR A 75 -5.03 8.85 0.08
N ILE A 76 -6.12 8.07 0.09
CA ILE A 76 -7.44 8.49 -0.38
C ILE A 76 -8.13 9.35 0.69
N LEU A 77 -8.05 8.92 1.96
CA LEU A 77 -8.47 9.67 3.14
C LEU A 77 -7.41 9.51 4.24
N LYS A 78 -7.17 10.58 4.99
CA LYS A 78 -6.25 10.54 6.11
C LYS A 78 -6.62 11.60 7.14
N ASN A 79 -7.08 11.13 8.29
CA ASN A 79 -7.32 11.95 9.47
C ASN A 79 -6.87 11.19 10.75
N ASN A 80 -7.15 11.72 11.92
CA ASN A 80 -6.69 11.12 13.19
C ASN A 80 -7.36 9.77 13.49
N SER A 81 -8.62 9.58 13.10
CA SER A 81 -9.41 8.37 13.37
C SER A 81 -9.27 7.32 12.26
N LEU A 82 -9.23 7.75 11.01
CA LEU A 82 -9.36 6.90 9.82
C LEU A 82 -8.26 7.19 8.81
N VAL A 83 -7.72 6.12 8.24
CA VAL A 83 -6.81 6.17 7.09
C VAL A 83 -7.33 5.23 6.01
N TYR A 84 -7.42 5.70 4.78
CA TYR A 84 -7.75 4.89 3.62
C TYR A 84 -6.66 5.01 2.57
N ILE A 85 -6.09 3.88 2.16
CA ILE A 85 -4.97 3.77 1.22
C ILE A 85 -5.42 2.94 0.01
N ASP A 86 -5.05 3.35 -1.19
CA ASP A 86 -5.16 2.53 -2.41
C ASP A 86 -3.77 2.21 -2.97
N ASP A 87 -3.57 0.95 -3.38
CA ASP A 87 -2.30 0.49 -3.92
C ASP A 87 -2.50 -0.50 -5.07
N TYR A 88 -1.59 -0.48 -6.03
CA TYR A 88 -1.58 -1.37 -7.18
C TYR A 88 -0.95 -2.74 -6.90
N ALA A 89 -0.50 -3.00 -5.67
CA ALA A 89 0.16 -4.23 -5.27
C ALA A 89 -0.65 -5.47 -5.70
N HIS A 90 -0.01 -6.34 -6.47
CA HIS A 90 -0.63 -7.52 -7.07
C HIS A 90 0.33 -8.72 -7.15
N HIS A 91 1.47 -8.63 -6.48
CA HIS A 91 2.44 -9.71 -6.26
C HIS A 91 2.66 -9.89 -4.76
N PRO A 92 2.97 -11.11 -4.26
CA PRO A 92 3.15 -11.34 -2.82
C PRO A 92 4.15 -10.40 -2.14
N GLU A 93 5.29 -10.14 -2.77
CA GLU A 93 6.31 -9.25 -2.21
C GLU A 93 5.82 -7.80 -2.10
N GLU A 94 5.13 -7.29 -3.14
CA GLU A 94 4.55 -5.95 -3.14
C GLU A 94 3.51 -5.82 -2.02
N LEU A 95 2.64 -6.82 -1.89
CA LEU A 95 1.59 -6.86 -0.87
C LEU A 95 2.19 -6.95 0.54
N SER A 96 3.24 -7.75 0.73
CA SER A 96 3.97 -7.84 2.01
C SER A 96 4.58 -6.49 2.39
N MET A 97 5.25 -5.82 1.46
CA MET A 97 5.84 -4.49 1.70
C MET A 97 4.79 -3.43 2.02
N LEU A 98 3.65 -3.44 1.31
CA LEU A 98 2.52 -2.56 1.54
C LEU A 98 1.98 -2.72 2.97
N LEU A 99 1.65 -3.95 3.36
CA LEU A 99 1.05 -4.25 4.66
C LEU A 99 2.02 -4.01 5.82
N GLN A 100 3.30 -4.40 5.68
CA GLN A 100 4.33 -4.09 6.67
C GLN A 100 4.50 -2.58 6.84
N SER A 101 4.53 -1.82 5.74
CA SER A 101 4.62 -0.36 5.80
C SER A 101 3.43 0.26 6.50
N ALA A 102 2.21 -0.22 6.22
CA ALA A 102 1.00 0.26 6.88
C ALA A 102 1.01 -0.05 8.39
N LYS A 103 1.37 -1.28 8.78
CA LYS A 103 1.51 -1.67 10.20
C LYS A 103 2.56 -0.83 10.93
N ALA A 104 3.68 -0.54 10.29
CA ALA A 104 4.75 0.27 10.87
C ALA A 104 4.34 1.75 11.02
N LEU A 105 3.63 2.33 10.03
CA LEU A 105 3.15 3.72 10.06
C LEU A 105 1.98 3.93 11.03
N PHE A 106 1.19 2.87 11.30
CA PHE A 106 -0.01 2.91 12.14
C PHE A 106 0.00 1.78 13.19
N PRO A 107 1.00 1.71 14.09
CA PRO A 107 1.26 0.54 14.94
C PRO A 107 0.15 0.22 15.95
N HIS A 108 -0.75 1.16 16.23
CA HIS A 108 -1.85 1.00 17.20
C HIS A 108 -3.23 0.94 16.56
N LYS A 109 -3.27 0.84 15.22
CA LYS A 109 -4.52 0.79 14.46
C LYS A 109 -4.71 -0.57 13.82
N LYS A 110 -5.97 -1.02 13.79
CA LYS A 110 -6.39 -2.22 13.05
C LYS A 110 -6.23 -1.95 11.55
N VAL A 111 -5.47 -2.80 10.87
CA VAL A 111 -5.28 -2.75 9.42
C VAL A 111 -6.19 -3.78 8.75
N SER A 112 -7.19 -3.32 8.02
CA SER A 112 -8.07 -4.13 7.18
C SER A 112 -7.68 -3.96 5.71
N VAL A 113 -7.54 -5.06 4.96
CA VAL A 113 -7.22 -5.03 3.54
C VAL A 113 -8.31 -5.69 2.71
N VAL A 114 -8.75 -4.98 1.67
CA VAL A 114 -9.55 -5.53 0.57
C VAL A 114 -8.59 -5.81 -0.58
N PHE A 115 -8.43 -7.07 -0.93
CA PHE A 115 -7.49 -7.49 -1.98
C PHE A 115 -8.22 -8.19 -3.13
N GLN A 116 -7.92 -7.76 -4.35
CA GLN A 116 -8.37 -8.44 -5.56
C GLN A 116 -7.19 -9.17 -6.22
N PRO A 117 -7.15 -10.50 -6.18
CA PRO A 117 -6.15 -11.26 -6.93
C PRO A 117 -6.29 -10.98 -8.43
N HIS A 118 -5.15 -10.95 -9.13
CA HIS A 118 -5.09 -10.64 -10.55
C HIS A 118 -4.43 -11.79 -11.31
N LEU A 119 -5.14 -12.36 -12.31
CA LEU A 119 -4.80 -13.54 -13.09
C LEU A 119 -4.96 -14.86 -12.31
N PHE A 120 -5.59 -15.84 -12.94
CA PHE A 120 -5.73 -17.18 -12.37
C PHE A 120 -4.37 -17.89 -12.22
N SER A 121 -3.51 -17.79 -13.26
CA SER A 121 -2.18 -18.40 -13.24
C SER A 121 -1.33 -17.86 -12.07
N ARG A 122 -1.29 -16.53 -11.89
CA ARG A 122 -0.54 -15.93 -10.80
C ARG A 122 -1.10 -16.32 -9.43
N THR A 123 -2.43 -16.30 -9.28
CA THR A 123 -3.08 -16.68 -8.01
C THR A 123 -2.74 -18.12 -7.63
N ARG A 124 -2.75 -19.05 -8.59
CA ARG A 124 -2.35 -20.45 -8.38
C ARG A 124 -0.87 -20.57 -8.01
N ASP A 125 0.01 -19.96 -8.82
CA ASP A 125 1.46 -20.17 -8.74
C ASP A 125 2.05 -19.54 -7.50
N PHE A 126 1.45 -18.46 -6.98
CA PHE A 126 1.91 -17.73 -5.80
C PHE A 126 0.96 -17.81 -4.61
N ALA A 127 0.06 -18.80 -4.56
CA ALA A 127 -0.97 -18.90 -3.52
C ALA A 127 -0.39 -18.87 -2.09
N ASP A 128 0.68 -19.61 -1.82
CA ASP A 128 1.32 -19.63 -0.50
C ASP A 128 1.96 -18.28 -0.15
N GLY A 129 2.56 -17.62 -1.13
CA GLY A 129 3.14 -16.28 -0.98
C GLY A 129 2.07 -15.23 -0.66
N PHE A 130 0.94 -15.25 -1.38
CA PHE A 130 -0.19 -14.37 -1.12
C PHE A 130 -0.78 -14.59 0.28
N ALA A 131 -1.06 -15.84 0.65
CA ALA A 131 -1.60 -16.17 1.97
C ALA A 131 -0.69 -15.63 3.09
N LYS A 132 0.62 -15.90 3.00
CA LYS A 132 1.60 -15.41 3.97
C LYS A 132 1.68 -13.88 4.03
N SER A 133 1.58 -13.20 2.89
CA SER A 133 1.61 -11.73 2.86
C SER A 133 0.33 -11.13 3.45
N LEU A 134 -0.83 -11.71 3.15
CA LEU A 134 -2.12 -11.27 3.66
C LEU A 134 -2.26 -11.49 5.18
N ASP A 135 -1.66 -12.54 5.72
CA ASP A 135 -1.65 -12.82 7.17
C ASP A 135 -0.96 -11.72 8.01
N ILE A 136 -0.30 -10.73 7.38
CA ILE A 136 0.27 -9.55 8.06
C ILE A 136 -0.84 -8.57 8.52
N ALA A 137 -1.96 -8.52 7.82
CA ALA A 137 -3.09 -7.67 8.18
C ALA A 137 -3.84 -8.20 9.41
N ASP A 138 -4.71 -7.37 10.01
CA ASP A 138 -5.59 -7.79 11.11
C ASP A 138 -6.94 -8.31 10.59
N GLU A 139 -7.31 -7.94 9.38
CA GLU A 139 -8.54 -8.38 8.69
C GLU A 139 -8.31 -8.37 7.18
N VAL A 140 -8.80 -9.41 6.52
CA VAL A 140 -8.65 -9.57 5.07
C VAL A 140 -10.00 -9.84 4.42
N ILE A 141 -10.31 -9.07 3.41
CA ILE A 141 -11.44 -9.27 2.52
C ILE A 141 -10.87 -9.56 1.13
N LEU A 142 -11.12 -10.77 0.61
CA LEU A 142 -10.79 -11.11 -0.76
C LEU A 142 -11.97 -10.85 -1.68
N LEU A 143 -11.69 -10.34 -2.86
CA LEU A 143 -12.61 -10.31 -3.99
C LEU A 143 -12.34 -11.52 -4.91
N ASP A 144 -13.26 -11.78 -5.83
CA ASP A 144 -13.02 -12.74 -6.90
C ASP A 144 -11.81 -12.33 -7.74
N ILE A 145 -11.13 -13.34 -8.30
CA ILE A 145 -9.97 -13.14 -9.17
C ILE A 145 -10.37 -12.29 -10.37
N TYR A 146 -9.63 -11.21 -10.63
CA TYR A 146 -9.75 -10.46 -11.88
C TYR A 146 -9.02 -11.20 -12.99
N PRO A 147 -9.74 -11.69 -14.01
CA PRO A 147 -9.19 -12.62 -15.01
C PRO A 147 -8.25 -11.93 -16.02
N ALA A 148 -8.43 -10.61 -16.22
CA ALA A 148 -7.79 -9.87 -17.32
C ALA A 148 -8.00 -10.56 -18.68
N ARG A 149 -6.98 -11.28 -19.17
CA ARG A 149 -7.04 -11.98 -20.47
C ARG A 149 -7.05 -13.50 -20.35
N GLU A 150 -7.07 -14.02 -19.12
CA GLU A 150 -7.08 -15.45 -18.86
C GLU A 150 -8.51 -16.00 -18.82
N LEU A 151 -8.66 -17.23 -19.25
CA LEU A 151 -9.87 -17.99 -19.01
C LEU A 151 -9.85 -18.58 -17.59
N PRO A 152 -11.02 -18.77 -16.95
CA PRO A 152 -11.09 -19.42 -15.66
C PRO A 152 -10.38 -20.78 -15.66
N MET A 153 -9.63 -21.05 -14.60
CA MET A 153 -8.93 -22.33 -14.39
C MET A 153 -9.71 -23.15 -13.36
N GLU A 154 -9.95 -24.43 -13.68
CA GLU A 154 -10.64 -25.34 -12.77
C GLU A 154 -9.92 -25.41 -11.41
N GLY A 155 -10.68 -25.27 -10.31
CA GLY A 155 -10.16 -25.29 -8.94
C GLY A 155 -9.39 -24.03 -8.51
N VAL A 156 -9.24 -23.03 -9.37
CA VAL A 156 -8.52 -21.79 -9.03
C VAL A 156 -9.50 -20.65 -8.79
N THR A 157 -9.73 -20.35 -7.52
CA THR A 157 -10.57 -19.23 -7.07
C THR A 157 -9.85 -18.51 -5.93
N SER A 158 -10.37 -17.36 -5.50
CA SER A 158 -9.83 -16.66 -4.32
C SER A 158 -9.94 -17.48 -3.03
N GLN A 159 -10.82 -18.49 -2.99
CA GLN A 159 -10.96 -19.41 -1.86
C GLN A 159 -9.65 -20.13 -1.55
N ILE A 160 -8.85 -20.50 -2.57
CA ILE A 160 -7.57 -21.18 -2.33
C ILE A 160 -6.59 -20.36 -1.50
N LEU A 161 -6.69 -19.03 -1.54
CA LEU A 161 -5.89 -18.14 -0.69
C LEU A 161 -6.40 -18.17 0.74
N LEU A 162 -7.73 -18.07 0.93
CA LEU A 162 -8.35 -18.14 2.26
C LEU A 162 -8.01 -19.46 2.96
N ASP A 163 -8.05 -20.57 2.23
CA ASP A 163 -7.78 -21.91 2.81
C ASP A 163 -6.32 -22.05 3.29
N LYS A 164 -5.40 -21.29 2.68
CA LYS A 164 -3.98 -21.29 3.06
C LYS A 164 -3.61 -20.27 4.13
N MET A 165 -4.44 -19.26 4.35
CA MET A 165 -4.20 -18.22 5.35
C MET A 165 -4.43 -18.74 6.76
N THR A 166 -3.59 -18.29 7.70
CA THR A 166 -3.71 -18.59 9.14
C THR A 166 -4.55 -17.57 9.90
N LEU A 167 -4.73 -16.37 9.34
CA LEU A 167 -5.57 -15.33 9.92
C LEU A 167 -7.03 -15.83 10.08
N ASN A 168 -7.64 -15.56 11.23
CA ASN A 168 -9.03 -15.93 11.51
C ASN A 168 -10.04 -14.96 10.91
N ASN A 169 -9.72 -13.65 10.92
CA ASN A 169 -10.61 -12.59 10.42
C ASN A 169 -10.40 -12.40 8.91
N LYS A 170 -10.96 -13.29 8.12
CA LYS A 170 -10.84 -13.33 6.67
C LYS A 170 -12.16 -13.67 6.00
N HIS A 171 -12.46 -13.01 4.90
CA HIS A 171 -13.74 -13.08 4.20
C HIS A 171 -13.55 -13.13 2.69
N LEU A 172 -14.50 -13.75 1.98
CA LEU A 172 -14.66 -13.65 0.54
C LEU A 172 -15.93 -12.87 0.25
N PHE A 173 -15.82 -11.71 -0.38
CA PHE A 173 -16.96 -10.82 -0.65
C PHE A 173 -17.05 -10.49 -2.13
N SER A 174 -18.29 -10.19 -2.58
CA SER A 174 -18.47 -9.44 -3.83
C SER A 174 -18.17 -7.95 -3.60
N LYS A 175 -18.04 -7.17 -4.68
CA LYS A 175 -17.85 -5.71 -4.58
C LYS A 175 -18.97 -5.02 -3.82
N GLU A 176 -20.20 -5.47 -4.03
CA GLU A 176 -21.40 -4.95 -3.33
C GLU A 176 -21.34 -5.27 -1.84
N SER A 177 -20.92 -6.49 -1.49
CA SER A 177 -20.76 -6.91 -0.08
C SER A 177 -19.66 -6.15 0.62
N VAL A 178 -18.58 -5.76 -0.10
CA VAL A 178 -17.54 -4.87 0.45
C VAL A 178 -18.12 -3.51 0.85
N LEU A 179 -18.95 -2.91 0.01
CA LEU A 179 -19.57 -1.61 0.32
C LEU A 179 -20.48 -1.70 1.55
N GLN A 180 -21.30 -2.77 1.63
CA GLN A 180 -22.13 -3.03 2.81
C GLN A 180 -21.28 -3.25 4.08
N TRP A 181 -20.17 -3.99 3.97
CA TRP A 181 -19.25 -4.18 5.08
C TRP A 181 -18.61 -2.86 5.51
N VAL A 182 -18.13 -2.04 4.56
CA VAL A 182 -17.55 -0.72 4.86
C VAL A 182 -18.57 0.16 5.61
N GLU A 183 -19.84 0.13 5.25
CA GLU A 183 -20.90 0.94 5.89
C GLU A 183 -21.04 0.62 7.39
N HIS A 184 -20.89 -0.65 7.79
CA HIS A 184 -21.12 -1.10 9.16
C HIS A 184 -19.86 -1.35 9.99
N ALA A 185 -18.71 -1.58 9.35
CA ALA A 185 -17.46 -1.91 10.02
C ALA A 185 -16.84 -0.70 10.74
N GLN A 186 -16.17 -0.98 11.86
CA GLN A 186 -15.28 -0.01 12.49
C GLN A 186 -13.92 -0.09 11.82
N ILE A 187 -13.58 0.92 11.04
CA ILE A 187 -12.37 0.98 10.22
C ILE A 187 -11.45 2.04 10.78
N GLU A 188 -10.20 1.64 11.05
CA GLU A 188 -9.13 2.54 11.47
C GLU A 188 -8.11 2.77 10.34
N VAL A 189 -7.65 1.67 9.71
CA VAL A 189 -6.84 1.71 8.48
C VAL A 189 -7.46 0.74 7.49
N LEU A 190 -7.92 1.25 6.35
CA LEU A 190 -8.39 0.46 5.21
C LEU A 190 -7.39 0.54 4.08
N ILE A 191 -7.14 -0.59 3.44
CA ILE A 191 -6.31 -0.68 2.25
C ILE A 191 -7.11 -1.38 1.16
N THR A 192 -7.19 -0.78 -0.04
CA THR A 192 -7.58 -1.49 -1.26
C THR A 192 -6.32 -1.81 -2.05
N ALA A 193 -6.15 -3.06 -2.48
CA ALA A 193 -4.97 -3.51 -3.20
C ALA A 193 -5.31 -4.44 -4.37
N GLY A 194 -4.65 -4.24 -5.51
CA GLY A 194 -4.80 -5.08 -6.70
C GLY A 194 -4.65 -4.34 -8.01
N ALA A 195 -4.32 -5.06 -9.07
CA ALA A 195 -4.13 -4.52 -10.43
C ALA A 195 -5.38 -4.65 -11.32
N GLY A 196 -6.46 -5.23 -10.79
CA GLY A 196 -7.73 -5.39 -11.48
C GLY A 196 -8.63 -4.16 -11.36
N ASP A 197 -9.93 -4.40 -11.47
CA ASP A 197 -10.97 -3.38 -11.44
C ASP A 197 -11.45 -3.02 -10.02
N ILE A 198 -10.66 -3.36 -9.00
CA ILE A 198 -10.88 -2.97 -7.61
C ILE A 198 -10.86 -1.44 -7.44
N ASP A 199 -10.18 -0.72 -8.32
CA ASP A 199 -10.14 0.75 -8.33
C ASP A 199 -11.52 1.40 -8.47
N GLN A 200 -12.50 0.69 -9.04
CA GLN A 200 -13.90 1.11 -9.09
C GLN A 200 -14.53 1.26 -7.70
N LEU A 201 -13.99 0.57 -6.69
CA LEU A 201 -14.45 0.68 -5.30
C LEU A 201 -13.91 1.90 -4.57
N VAL A 202 -12.81 2.51 -5.07
CA VAL A 202 -12.11 3.58 -4.33
C VAL A 202 -13.02 4.77 -4.03
N ASN A 203 -13.70 5.31 -5.03
CA ASN A 203 -14.61 6.44 -4.82
C ASN A 203 -15.86 6.08 -4.00
N PRO A 204 -16.60 4.99 -4.27
CA PRO A 204 -17.70 4.56 -3.41
C PRO A 204 -17.31 4.39 -1.94
N ILE A 205 -16.19 3.70 -1.67
CA ILE A 205 -15.68 3.52 -0.31
C ILE A 205 -15.33 4.86 0.34
N LYS A 206 -14.65 5.74 -0.41
CA LYS A 206 -14.32 7.09 0.08
C LYS A 206 -15.56 7.84 0.55
N LEU A 207 -16.60 7.88 -0.26
CA LEU A 207 -17.86 8.57 0.07
C LEU A 207 -18.53 7.98 1.32
N LEU A 208 -18.53 6.65 1.48
CA LEU A 208 -19.06 6.00 2.68
C LEU A 208 -18.26 6.38 3.94
N LEU A 209 -16.93 6.43 3.83
CA LEU A 209 -16.05 6.75 4.95
C LEU A 209 -16.07 8.24 5.33
N GLU A 210 -16.32 9.15 4.38
CA GLU A 210 -16.48 10.58 4.64
C GLU A 210 -17.77 10.91 5.40
N ASN A 211 -18.77 10.03 5.34
CA ASN A 211 -20.07 10.21 6.00
C ASN A 211 -20.14 9.53 7.39
N LYS A 212 -19.05 8.93 7.87
CA LYS A 212 -18.92 8.33 9.21
C LYS A 212 -18.28 9.29 10.21
#